data_47e5eef46dbf6989d551589be0b9b436
#
_entry.id   47e5eef46dbf6989d551589be0b9b436
#
_cell.length_a   1.000
_cell.length_b   1.000
_cell.length_c   1.000
_cell.angle_alpha   90.00
_cell.angle_beta   90.00
_cell.angle_gamma   90.00
#
_symmetry.space_group_name_H-M   'P 1'
#
loop_
_entity.id
_entity.type
_entity.pdbx_description
1 polymer ?
#
loop_
_entity_poly.entity_id
_entity_poly.type
_entity_poly.pdbx_seq_one_letter_code
_entity_poly.pdbx_strand_id
1 'polypeptide(L)'
;MDPFPVIAALQSTLPSIMRWGGALAARMRHYNIAVDGKASGNANTDALTLADLTVQELLVAALRDASPVLRQCRMEGEETTGDMQRFSADSPLSIAIDPIDGTKQYRDRTGNGYSIICHLHTDSTPLYSLVFAPEMGLTGTWVEVLDGRIVSGADDPDRPARAVLDALPNLAAPCVQPGPGIYLIGFQQRDTQRAREVDQLAWNTRGLNLAGRTSDEMQGSIYPLMACGDYIGSLIHSPNIYDFPVSMHIARVRGGDAVWVHSREPVHYRSLWLDDRAGMLRYPGIVACSEDPEVLDLLCGLARDWSPVRYDG
;
A
#
# COMPACT_ATOMS: atom_id res chain seq x y z
N MET A 1 -10.18 17.48 -14.16
CA MET A 1 -9.45 18.26 -13.11
C MET A 1 -7.96 18.08 -13.34
N ASP A 2 -7.18 19.15 -13.26
CA ASP A 2 -5.72 19.09 -13.30
C ASP A 2 -5.19 18.48 -11.98
N PRO A 3 -4.39 17.40 -12.01
CA PRO A 3 -3.86 16.78 -10.80
C PRO A 3 -2.72 17.58 -10.14
N PHE A 4 -2.00 18.44 -10.85
CA PHE A 4 -0.83 19.13 -10.32
C PHE A 4 -1.10 19.97 -9.07
N PRO A 5 -2.16 20.81 -9.01
CA PRO A 5 -2.49 21.56 -7.79
C PRO A 5 -2.85 20.65 -6.61
N VAL A 6 -3.48 19.49 -6.89
CA VAL A 6 -3.84 18.52 -5.86
C VAL A 6 -2.57 17.86 -5.30
N ILE A 7 -1.66 17.41 -6.17
CA ILE A 7 -0.38 16.81 -5.77
C ILE A 7 0.43 17.81 -4.93
N ALA A 8 0.54 19.06 -5.36
CA ALA A 8 1.26 20.11 -4.62
C ALA A 8 0.67 20.34 -3.21
N ALA A 9 -0.67 20.34 -3.10
CA ALA A 9 -1.34 20.46 -1.82
C ALA A 9 -1.10 19.22 -0.91
N LEU A 10 -1.13 18.01 -1.48
CA LEU A 10 -0.80 16.78 -0.75
C LEU A 10 0.65 16.80 -0.27
N GLN A 11 1.61 17.13 -1.13
CA GLN A 11 3.03 17.21 -0.79
C GLN A 11 3.33 18.23 0.33
N SER A 12 2.58 19.32 0.38
CA SER A 12 2.76 20.32 1.43
C SER A 12 2.13 19.92 2.77
N THR A 13 1.07 19.11 2.74
CA THR A 13 0.25 18.80 3.92
C THR A 13 0.60 17.45 4.54
N LEU A 14 0.61 16.38 3.72
CA LEU A 14 0.70 15.00 4.20
C LEU A 14 1.95 14.70 5.02
N PRO A 15 3.18 15.11 4.63
CA PRO A 15 4.37 14.67 5.36
C PRO A 15 4.32 15.01 6.86
N SER A 16 3.93 16.23 7.19
CA SER A 16 3.84 16.67 8.58
C SER A 16 2.75 15.94 9.35
N ILE A 17 1.58 15.74 8.71
CA ILE A 17 0.43 15.10 9.36
C ILE A 17 0.66 13.60 9.53
N MET A 18 1.26 12.92 8.56
CA MET A 18 1.58 11.49 8.66
C MET A 18 2.65 11.23 9.71
N ARG A 19 3.67 12.11 9.84
CA ARG A 19 4.63 12.03 10.95
C ARG A 19 3.94 12.16 12.30
N TRP A 20 3.00 13.10 12.42
CA TRP A 20 2.23 13.28 13.63
C TRP A 20 1.30 12.10 13.92
N GLY A 21 0.57 11.63 12.91
CA GLY A 21 -0.24 10.40 12.98
C GLY A 21 0.58 9.18 13.41
N GLY A 22 1.80 9.02 12.86
CA GLY A 22 2.72 7.96 13.23
C GLY A 22 3.18 8.03 14.69
N ALA A 23 3.50 9.22 15.18
CA ALA A 23 3.85 9.41 16.58
C ALA A 23 2.67 9.08 17.52
N LEU A 24 1.44 9.43 17.10
CA LEU A 24 0.22 9.09 17.82
C LEU A 24 -0.01 7.58 17.82
N ALA A 25 0.06 6.93 16.64
CA ALA A 25 -0.08 5.49 16.50
C ALA A 25 0.94 4.72 17.37
N ALA A 26 2.21 5.11 17.34
CA ALA A 26 3.26 4.49 18.15
C ALA A 26 2.95 4.57 19.66
N ARG A 27 2.42 5.70 20.14
CA ARG A 27 1.99 5.85 21.54
C ARG A 27 0.75 5.02 21.86
N MET A 28 -0.25 5.00 20.98
CA MET A 28 -1.48 4.23 21.18
C MET A 28 -1.22 2.73 21.15
N ARG A 29 -0.26 2.27 20.34
CA ARG A 29 0.18 0.87 20.31
C ARG A 29 0.64 0.37 21.68
N HIS A 30 1.24 1.26 22.48
CA HIS A 30 1.65 0.92 23.84
C HIS A 30 0.48 0.47 24.71
N TYR A 31 -0.70 1.05 24.54
CA TYR A 31 -1.92 0.71 25.30
C TYR A 31 -2.69 -0.48 24.73
N ASN A 32 -2.40 -0.89 23.49
CA ASN A 32 -2.99 -2.04 22.79
C ASN A 32 -4.53 -2.06 22.86
N ILE A 33 -5.16 -0.96 22.50
CA ILE A 33 -6.62 -0.83 22.53
C ILE A 33 -7.17 -1.40 21.21
N ALA A 34 -7.57 -2.68 21.22
CA ALA A 34 -8.35 -3.27 20.13
C ALA A 34 -9.81 -2.79 20.20
N VAL A 35 -10.45 -2.70 19.07
CA VAL A 35 -11.88 -2.41 18.89
C VAL A 35 -12.54 -3.65 18.29
N ASP A 36 -13.86 -3.77 18.37
CA ASP A 36 -14.58 -4.81 17.65
C ASP A 36 -14.30 -4.69 16.15
N GLY A 37 -13.68 -5.74 15.60
CA GLY A 37 -13.20 -5.75 14.24
C GLY A 37 -14.25 -6.12 13.20
N LYS A 38 -13.81 -6.25 11.96
CA LYS A 38 -14.60 -6.72 10.83
C LYS A 38 -14.81 -8.24 10.95
N ALA A 39 -15.79 -8.81 10.26
CA ALA A 39 -16.17 -10.23 10.35
C ALA A 39 -15.97 -10.95 9.00
N SER A 40 -14.84 -10.75 8.34
CA SER A 40 -14.53 -11.36 7.04
C SER A 40 -14.07 -12.82 7.15
N GLY A 41 -13.69 -13.27 8.36
CA GLY A 41 -13.07 -14.56 8.61
C GLY A 41 -11.57 -14.61 8.27
N ASN A 42 -10.94 -13.45 8.01
CA ASN A 42 -9.51 -13.33 7.81
C ASN A 42 -8.93 -12.41 8.89
N ALA A 43 -8.05 -12.94 9.74
CA ALA A 43 -7.48 -12.22 10.88
C ALA A 43 -6.72 -10.94 10.51
N ASN A 44 -6.12 -10.87 9.31
CA ASN A 44 -5.46 -9.67 8.83
C ASN A 44 -6.47 -8.57 8.47
N THR A 45 -7.58 -8.95 7.84
CA THR A 45 -8.65 -8.03 7.45
C THR A 45 -9.54 -7.61 8.62
N ASP A 46 -9.71 -8.49 9.62
CA ASP A 46 -10.62 -8.29 10.74
C ASP A 46 -9.98 -7.48 11.90
N ALA A 47 -8.66 -7.24 11.82
CA ALA A 47 -7.99 -6.43 12.84
C ALA A 47 -8.41 -4.96 12.72
N LEU A 48 -8.77 -4.36 13.86
CA LEU A 48 -9.10 -2.95 14.01
C LEU A 48 -8.61 -2.46 15.37
N THR A 49 -8.07 -1.27 15.44
CA THR A 49 -7.67 -0.64 16.69
C THR A 49 -8.17 0.80 16.77
N LEU A 50 -8.14 1.38 17.97
CA LEU A 50 -8.47 2.79 18.13
C LEU A 50 -7.49 3.71 17.35
N ALA A 51 -6.27 3.23 17.06
CA ALA A 51 -5.30 3.97 16.27
C ALA A 51 -5.77 4.15 14.84
N ASP A 52 -6.34 3.11 14.20
CA ASP A 52 -6.88 3.17 12.84
C ASP A 52 -7.90 4.32 12.74
N LEU A 53 -8.89 4.32 13.64
CA LEU A 53 -9.94 5.35 13.65
C LEU A 53 -9.38 6.76 13.93
N THR A 54 -8.44 6.88 14.88
CA THR A 54 -7.88 8.17 15.28
C THR A 54 -6.97 8.77 14.21
N VAL A 55 -6.12 7.94 13.60
CA VAL A 55 -5.21 8.39 12.55
C VAL A 55 -5.99 8.77 11.30
N GLN A 56 -7.01 8.00 10.90
CA GLN A 56 -7.86 8.36 9.77
C GLN A 56 -8.58 9.68 10.00
N GLU A 57 -9.20 9.88 11.20
CA GLU A 57 -9.86 11.13 11.55
C GLU A 57 -8.92 12.33 11.43
N LEU A 58 -7.68 12.19 11.94
CA LEU A 58 -6.64 13.22 11.85
C LEU A 58 -6.29 13.56 10.38
N LEU A 59 -6.07 12.53 9.55
CA LEU A 59 -5.71 12.72 8.14
C LEU A 59 -6.85 13.38 7.36
N VAL A 60 -8.07 12.89 7.51
CA VAL A 60 -9.25 13.43 6.82
C VAL A 60 -9.49 14.89 7.23
N ALA A 61 -9.42 15.21 8.52
CA ALA A 61 -9.59 16.58 9.00
C ALA A 61 -8.50 17.51 8.46
N ALA A 62 -7.24 17.07 8.48
CA ALA A 62 -6.13 17.86 7.97
C ALA A 62 -6.24 18.12 6.46
N LEU A 63 -6.57 17.11 5.67
CA LEU A 63 -6.76 17.25 4.22
C LEU A 63 -7.95 18.15 3.88
N ARG A 64 -9.06 18.00 4.62
CA ARG A 64 -10.25 18.85 4.46
C ARG A 64 -9.93 20.33 4.64
N ASP A 65 -9.12 20.65 5.65
CA ASP A 65 -8.91 22.02 6.11
C ASP A 65 -7.66 22.69 5.50
N ALA A 66 -6.71 21.88 4.96
CA ALA A 66 -5.46 22.41 4.39
C ALA A 66 -5.66 23.19 3.09
N SER A 67 -6.51 22.71 2.18
CA SER A 67 -6.71 23.36 0.89
C SER A 67 -8.09 23.06 0.28
N PRO A 68 -8.77 24.08 -0.27
CA PRO A 68 -10.03 23.85 -1.00
C PRO A 68 -9.90 22.88 -2.18
N VAL A 69 -8.72 22.78 -2.82
CA VAL A 69 -8.51 21.90 -3.97
C VAL A 69 -8.61 20.42 -3.57
N LEU A 70 -8.21 20.05 -2.34
CA LEU A 70 -8.31 18.68 -1.85
C LEU A 70 -9.76 18.24 -1.68
N ARG A 71 -10.65 19.14 -1.27
CA ARG A 71 -12.09 18.85 -1.14
C ARG A 71 -12.80 18.65 -2.48
N GLN A 72 -12.16 18.99 -3.59
CA GLN A 72 -12.69 18.71 -4.93
C GLN A 72 -12.40 17.28 -5.39
N CYS A 73 -11.58 16.53 -4.66
CA CYS A 73 -11.35 15.10 -4.90
C CYS A 73 -12.41 14.24 -4.19
N ARG A 74 -12.60 13.01 -4.64
CA ARG A 74 -13.26 11.97 -3.83
C ARG A 74 -12.35 11.62 -2.65
N MET A 75 -12.94 11.18 -1.54
CA MET A 75 -12.21 10.67 -0.39
C MET A 75 -12.63 9.23 -0.12
N GLU A 76 -11.66 8.33 -0.05
CA GLU A 76 -11.84 6.90 0.16
C GLU A 76 -10.97 6.48 1.36
N GLY A 77 -11.60 6.26 2.51
CA GLY A 77 -10.94 5.78 3.72
C GLY A 77 -11.17 4.29 3.90
N GLU A 78 -10.18 3.58 4.43
CA GLU A 78 -10.35 2.17 4.80
C GLU A 78 -11.39 2.01 5.91
N GLU A 79 -11.42 2.97 6.84
CA GLU A 79 -12.38 2.99 7.94
C GLU A 79 -13.52 3.96 7.68
N THR A 80 -14.63 3.79 8.41
CA THR A 80 -15.84 4.60 8.24
C THR A 80 -15.84 5.88 9.09
N THR A 81 -14.69 6.32 9.58
CA THR A 81 -14.52 7.54 10.37
C THR A 81 -14.01 8.71 9.53
N GLY A 82 -14.18 9.90 10.06
CA GLY A 82 -13.80 11.15 9.38
C GLY A 82 -14.95 11.79 8.62
N ASP A 83 -14.85 13.09 8.42
CA ASP A 83 -15.87 13.92 7.76
C ASP A 83 -15.73 13.84 6.22
N MET A 84 -15.70 12.60 5.66
CA MET A 84 -15.43 12.33 4.24
C MET A 84 -16.49 12.92 3.32
N GLN A 85 -17.73 13.13 3.79
CA GLN A 85 -18.80 13.77 3.03
C GLN A 85 -18.52 15.25 2.70
N ARG A 86 -17.48 15.85 3.25
CA ARG A 86 -17.02 17.20 2.89
C ARG A 86 -16.19 17.24 1.62
N PHE A 87 -15.83 16.09 1.10
CA PHE A 87 -15.14 15.95 -0.19
C PHE A 87 -16.14 15.73 -1.31
N SER A 88 -15.70 15.89 -2.55
CA SER A 88 -16.59 15.73 -3.71
C SER A 88 -16.97 14.27 -3.91
N ALA A 89 -18.25 14.01 -4.19
CA ALA A 89 -18.69 12.68 -4.62
C ALA A 89 -18.37 12.42 -6.12
N ASP A 90 -18.32 13.48 -6.93
CA ASP A 90 -18.18 13.44 -8.39
C ASP A 90 -16.85 14.08 -8.81
N SER A 91 -15.76 13.37 -8.67
CA SER A 91 -14.42 13.83 -9.09
C SER A 91 -13.73 12.74 -9.91
N PRO A 92 -12.97 13.10 -10.95
CA PRO A 92 -12.10 12.14 -11.64
C PRO A 92 -10.86 11.78 -10.84
N LEU A 93 -10.62 12.46 -9.71
CA LEU A 93 -9.49 12.23 -8.80
C LEU A 93 -10.02 11.75 -7.45
N SER A 94 -9.41 10.69 -6.92
CA SER A 94 -9.67 10.16 -5.59
C SER A 94 -8.42 10.21 -4.73
N ILE A 95 -8.58 10.61 -3.47
CA ILE A 95 -7.59 10.47 -2.41
C ILE A 95 -8.01 9.25 -1.59
N ALA A 96 -7.13 8.25 -1.49
CA ALA A 96 -7.37 7.07 -0.67
C ALA A 96 -6.40 7.03 0.52
N ILE A 97 -6.89 6.56 1.66
CA ILE A 97 -6.16 6.51 2.94
C ILE A 97 -6.26 5.12 3.55
N ASP A 98 -5.11 4.55 3.93
CA ASP A 98 -5.00 3.48 4.90
C ASP A 98 -4.33 4.07 6.15
N PRO A 99 -5.05 4.18 7.27
CA PRO A 99 -4.51 4.78 8.49
C PRO A 99 -3.45 3.92 9.17
N ILE A 100 -3.57 2.58 9.11
CA ILE A 100 -2.62 1.62 9.70
C ILE A 100 -2.57 0.37 8.81
N ASP A 101 -1.87 0.41 7.70
CA ASP A 101 -1.53 -0.80 6.96
C ASP A 101 -0.72 -1.76 7.86
N GLY A 102 -1.15 -3.02 7.91
CA GLY A 102 -0.58 -3.98 8.84
C GLY A 102 -1.20 -3.94 10.24
N THR A 103 -2.49 -3.62 10.37
CA THR A 103 -3.22 -3.52 11.66
C THR A 103 -3.07 -4.76 12.52
N LYS A 104 -3.03 -5.97 11.93
CA LYS A 104 -2.81 -7.21 12.69
C LYS A 104 -1.44 -7.20 13.37
N GLN A 105 -0.37 -6.88 12.62
CA GLN A 105 1.01 -6.81 13.14
C GLN A 105 1.15 -5.68 14.16
N TYR A 106 0.48 -4.57 13.93
CA TYR A 106 0.40 -3.45 14.87
C TYR A 106 -0.25 -3.87 16.20
N ARG A 107 -1.44 -4.48 16.14
CA ARG A 107 -2.21 -4.95 17.30
C ARG A 107 -1.47 -6.05 18.07
N ASP A 108 -0.98 -7.06 17.36
CA ASP A 108 -0.36 -8.26 17.94
C ASP A 108 1.10 -8.01 18.32
N ARG A 109 1.67 -6.86 17.99
CA ARG A 109 3.07 -6.45 18.23
C ARG A 109 4.09 -7.43 17.63
N THR A 110 3.76 -8.02 16.50
CA THR A 110 4.59 -9.01 15.82
C THR A 110 5.60 -8.43 14.84
N GLY A 111 5.68 -7.13 14.72
CA GLY A 111 6.63 -6.40 13.88
C GLY A 111 6.44 -4.90 14.01
N ASN A 112 7.37 -4.14 13.46
CA ASN A 112 7.37 -2.67 13.49
C ASN A 112 7.07 -2.04 12.13
N GLY A 113 6.54 -2.85 11.19
CA GLY A 113 6.38 -2.46 9.80
C GLY A 113 5.03 -1.91 9.43
N TYR A 114 4.15 -1.64 10.39
CA TYR A 114 2.91 -0.95 10.07
C TYR A 114 3.19 0.44 9.49
N SER A 115 2.33 0.86 8.59
CA SER A 115 2.51 2.13 7.88
C SER A 115 1.22 2.91 7.75
N ILE A 116 1.34 4.23 7.61
CA ILE A 116 0.27 5.14 7.24
C ILE A 116 0.42 5.40 5.75
N ILE A 117 -0.67 5.27 4.99
CA ILE A 117 -0.64 5.39 3.54
C ILE A 117 -1.66 6.43 3.09
N CYS A 118 -1.26 7.25 2.14
CA CYS A 118 -2.16 8.11 1.38
C CYS A 118 -1.72 8.14 -0.08
N HIS A 119 -2.66 7.97 -1.00
CA HIS A 119 -2.37 8.10 -2.41
C HIS A 119 -3.47 8.85 -3.16
N LEU A 120 -3.11 9.46 -4.29
CA LEU A 120 -4.01 10.09 -5.25
C LEU A 120 -4.04 9.25 -6.51
N HIS A 121 -5.24 8.99 -7.04
CA HIS A 121 -5.41 8.25 -8.28
C HIS A 121 -6.52 8.79 -9.17
N THR A 122 -6.44 8.44 -10.45
CA THR A 122 -7.56 8.49 -11.40
C THR A 122 -8.27 7.13 -11.43
N ASP A 123 -9.29 6.96 -12.27
CA ASP A 123 -9.89 5.65 -12.52
C ASP A 123 -8.93 4.64 -13.19
N SER A 124 -7.75 5.05 -13.59
CA SER A 124 -6.80 4.21 -14.36
C SER A 124 -5.46 3.99 -13.66
N THR A 125 -4.97 4.96 -12.91
CA THR A 125 -3.59 4.91 -12.39
C THR A 125 -3.41 5.76 -11.14
N PRO A 126 -2.53 5.35 -10.20
CA PRO A 126 -2.04 6.22 -9.15
C PRO A 126 -1.18 7.34 -9.75
N LEU A 127 -1.25 8.53 -9.15
CA LEU A 127 -0.54 9.74 -9.56
C LEU A 127 0.44 10.23 -8.49
N TYR A 128 0.15 9.96 -7.24
CA TYR A 128 0.96 10.28 -6.08
C TYR A 128 0.73 9.25 -4.99
N SER A 129 1.78 8.80 -4.33
CA SER A 129 1.69 7.91 -3.17
C SER A 129 2.68 8.35 -2.12
N LEU A 130 2.25 8.38 -0.86
CA LEU A 130 3.08 8.64 0.30
C LEU A 130 2.82 7.60 1.37
N VAL A 131 3.91 7.01 1.88
CA VAL A 131 3.90 6.03 2.96
C VAL A 131 4.83 6.50 4.06
N PHE A 132 4.40 6.36 5.29
CA PHE A 132 5.23 6.54 6.47
C PHE A 132 5.11 5.34 7.41
N ALA A 133 6.20 4.63 7.62
CA ALA A 133 6.33 3.53 8.59
C ALA A 133 7.03 4.06 9.85
N PRO A 134 6.29 4.44 10.90
CA PRO A 134 6.82 5.25 12.01
C PRO A 134 7.80 4.50 12.92
N GLU A 135 7.70 3.18 13.02
CA GLU A 135 8.58 2.36 13.84
C GLU A 135 9.57 1.52 13.00
N MET A 136 9.63 1.73 11.68
CA MET A 136 10.63 1.09 10.83
C MET A 136 11.93 1.91 10.81
N GLY A 137 13.01 1.33 11.30
CA GLY A 137 14.26 2.05 11.58
C GLY A 137 14.23 2.78 12.92
N LEU A 138 15.15 3.72 13.11
CA LEU A 138 15.28 4.47 14.37
C LEU A 138 14.30 5.61 14.52
N THR A 139 13.92 6.24 13.40
CA THR A 139 13.13 7.48 13.37
C THR A 139 11.92 7.38 12.46
N GLY A 140 11.62 6.19 11.95
CA GLY A 140 10.63 5.96 10.91
C GLY A 140 11.23 5.96 9.51
N THR A 141 10.48 5.44 8.55
CA THR A 141 10.91 5.32 7.14
C THR A 141 9.82 5.84 6.22
N TRP A 142 10.22 6.65 5.25
CA TRP A 142 9.37 7.23 4.21
C TRP A 142 9.47 6.46 2.91
N VAL A 143 8.37 6.45 2.16
CA VAL A 143 8.34 6.21 0.71
C VAL A 143 7.44 7.24 0.07
N GLU A 144 7.94 7.94 -0.96
CA GLU A 144 7.14 8.82 -1.81
C GLU A 144 7.31 8.43 -3.28
N VAL A 145 6.20 8.33 -4.00
CA VAL A 145 6.18 7.97 -5.41
C VAL A 145 5.36 8.98 -6.19
N LEU A 146 5.93 9.50 -7.24
CA LEU A 146 5.26 10.31 -8.27
C LEU A 146 5.96 10.07 -9.62
N ASP A 147 5.46 10.69 -10.68
CA ASP A 147 5.98 10.48 -12.03
C ASP A 147 7.50 10.70 -12.10
N GLY A 148 8.22 9.67 -12.56
CA GLY A 148 9.68 9.67 -12.69
C GLY A 148 10.46 9.77 -11.37
N ARG A 149 9.79 9.66 -10.20
CA ARG A 149 10.46 9.77 -8.91
C ARG A 149 9.93 8.76 -7.89
N ILE A 150 10.85 7.99 -7.32
CA ILE A 150 10.65 7.16 -6.14
C ILE A 150 11.72 7.57 -5.13
N VAL A 151 11.32 7.84 -3.90
CA VAL A 151 12.27 8.01 -2.80
C VAL A 151 11.89 7.11 -1.64
N SER A 152 12.90 6.60 -0.94
CA SER A 152 12.73 5.87 0.32
C SER A 152 13.91 6.16 1.23
N GLY A 153 13.66 6.31 2.53
CA GLY A 153 14.72 6.53 3.50
C GLY A 153 14.20 6.92 4.87
N ALA A 154 15.16 6.95 5.81
CA ALA A 154 14.88 7.28 7.20
C ALA A 154 14.34 8.71 7.35
N ASP A 155 13.43 8.88 8.31
CA ASP A 155 12.99 10.20 8.74
C ASP A 155 14.08 10.90 9.58
N ASP A 156 14.02 12.22 9.60
CA ASP A 156 14.81 13.08 10.48
C ASP A 156 13.84 14.04 11.23
N PRO A 157 13.49 13.71 12.48
CA PRO A 157 12.51 14.48 13.24
C PRO A 157 12.95 15.92 13.55
N ASP A 158 14.24 16.23 13.44
CA ASP A 158 14.78 17.58 13.66
C ASP A 158 14.59 18.52 12.45
N ARG A 159 14.10 17.96 11.33
CA ARG A 159 13.84 18.69 10.09
C ARG A 159 12.35 18.66 9.72
N PRO A 160 11.84 19.66 8.98
CA PRO A 160 10.52 19.57 8.38
C PRO A 160 10.40 18.32 7.51
N ALA A 161 9.31 17.55 7.65
CA ALA A 161 9.14 16.26 6.96
C ALA A 161 9.26 16.38 5.42
N ARG A 162 8.73 17.46 4.81
CA ARG A 162 8.90 17.74 3.38
C ARG A 162 10.38 17.90 3.01
N ALA A 163 11.14 18.63 3.81
CA ALA A 163 12.57 18.84 3.56
C ALA A 163 13.41 17.57 3.70
N VAL A 164 12.96 16.60 4.52
CA VAL A 164 13.56 15.26 4.56
C VAL A 164 13.31 14.53 3.24
N LEU A 165 12.06 14.44 2.80
CA LEU A 165 11.67 13.78 1.55
C LEU A 165 12.37 14.39 0.31
N ASP A 166 12.50 15.72 0.28
CA ASP A 166 13.18 16.44 -0.83
C ASP A 166 14.67 16.10 -0.91
N ALA A 167 15.30 15.76 0.21
CA ALA A 167 16.72 15.43 0.29
C ALA A 167 17.02 13.95 -0.03
N LEU A 168 16.01 13.07 -0.05
CA LEU A 168 16.21 11.65 -0.34
C LEU A 168 16.57 11.44 -1.82
N PRO A 169 17.47 10.47 -2.11
CA PRO A 169 17.85 10.16 -3.49
C PRO A 169 16.67 9.59 -4.28
N ASN A 170 16.65 9.89 -5.59
CA ASN A 170 15.69 9.29 -6.50
C ASN A 170 16.09 7.84 -6.84
N LEU A 171 15.19 6.90 -6.56
CA LEU A 171 15.34 5.45 -6.78
C LEU A 171 14.50 4.94 -7.96
N ALA A 172 14.00 5.83 -8.83
CA ALA A 172 13.12 5.46 -9.94
C ALA A 172 13.82 4.62 -11.03
N ALA A 173 15.15 4.68 -11.12
CA ALA A 173 15.87 3.80 -12.02
C ALA A 173 15.68 2.32 -11.63
N PRO A 174 15.48 1.40 -12.62
CA PRO A 174 15.39 -0.02 -12.32
C PRO A 174 16.57 -0.51 -11.48
N CYS A 175 16.32 -1.37 -10.52
CA CYS A 175 17.36 -1.92 -9.68
C CYS A 175 18.29 -2.82 -10.50
N VAL A 176 19.60 -2.54 -10.48
CA VAL A 176 20.60 -3.31 -11.24
C VAL A 176 20.75 -4.74 -10.71
N GLN A 177 20.58 -4.90 -9.41
CA GLN A 177 20.64 -6.20 -8.72
C GLN A 177 19.45 -6.28 -7.75
N PRO A 178 18.24 -6.53 -8.27
CA PRO A 178 17.07 -6.63 -7.41
C PRO A 178 17.16 -7.87 -6.51
N GLY A 179 16.57 -7.76 -5.33
CA GLY A 179 16.37 -8.90 -4.45
C GLY A 179 15.31 -9.86 -5.01
N PRO A 180 15.28 -11.11 -4.52
CA PRO A 180 14.37 -12.14 -5.03
C PRO A 180 12.95 -12.06 -4.43
N GLY A 181 12.66 -11.10 -3.59
CA GLY A 181 11.44 -11.07 -2.77
C GLY A 181 10.16 -10.94 -3.61
N ILE A 182 9.21 -11.82 -3.36
CA ILE A 182 7.84 -11.75 -3.88
C ILE A 182 6.88 -11.78 -2.69
N TYR A 183 6.09 -10.73 -2.55
CA TYR A 183 5.11 -10.63 -1.48
C TYR A 183 3.80 -11.34 -1.84
N LEU A 184 3.27 -12.14 -0.90
CA LEU A 184 2.02 -12.88 -1.08
C LEU A 184 1.08 -12.65 0.10
N ILE A 185 -0.17 -12.31 -0.21
CA ILE A 185 -1.22 -12.16 0.81
C ILE A 185 -2.61 -12.37 0.20
N GLY A 186 -3.56 -12.73 1.05
CA GLY A 186 -4.98 -12.79 0.72
C GLY A 186 -5.48 -14.15 0.24
N PHE A 187 -4.61 -15.17 0.19
CA PHE A 187 -4.98 -16.55 -0.13
C PHE A 187 -5.47 -17.33 1.10
N GLN A 188 -5.79 -16.63 2.17
CA GLN A 188 -6.26 -17.15 3.45
C GLN A 188 -5.26 -18.14 4.06
N GLN A 189 -5.72 -19.35 4.41
CA GLN A 189 -4.85 -20.40 4.99
C GLN A 189 -3.79 -20.93 4.00
N ARG A 190 -3.84 -20.54 2.72
CA ARG A 190 -2.94 -21.00 1.65
C ARG A 190 -1.77 -20.04 1.39
N ASP A 191 -1.65 -18.92 2.09
CA ASP A 191 -0.59 -17.95 1.85
C ASP A 191 0.81 -18.59 1.90
N THR A 192 1.10 -19.38 2.93
CA THR A 192 2.38 -20.11 3.07
C THR A 192 2.61 -21.15 1.96
N GLN A 193 1.55 -21.85 1.54
CA GLN A 193 1.65 -22.80 0.42
C GLN A 193 2.00 -22.07 -0.87
N ARG A 194 1.32 -20.96 -1.17
CA ARG A 194 1.55 -20.16 -2.36
C ARG A 194 2.93 -19.54 -2.38
N ALA A 195 3.45 -19.11 -1.21
CA ALA A 195 4.82 -18.64 -1.08
C ALA A 195 5.84 -19.72 -1.48
N ARG A 196 5.65 -20.97 -1.02
CA ARG A 196 6.51 -22.11 -1.41
C ARG A 196 6.44 -22.45 -2.89
N GLU A 197 5.29 -22.26 -3.52
CA GLU A 197 5.16 -22.45 -4.98
C GLU A 197 5.97 -21.39 -5.74
N VAL A 198 6.05 -20.14 -5.23
CA VAL A 198 6.93 -19.10 -5.77
C VAL A 198 8.40 -19.45 -5.60
N ASP A 199 8.80 -20.03 -4.46
CA ASP A 199 10.21 -20.45 -4.20
C ASP A 199 10.72 -21.48 -5.24
N GLN A 200 9.83 -22.14 -5.95
CA GLN A 200 10.17 -23.11 -7.00
C GLN A 200 10.39 -22.44 -8.37
N LEU A 201 10.05 -21.16 -8.51
CA LEU A 201 10.28 -20.44 -9.74
C LEU A 201 11.74 -20.01 -9.85
N ALA A 202 12.35 -20.34 -10.98
CA ALA A 202 13.68 -19.85 -11.32
C ALA A 202 13.55 -18.64 -12.25
N TRP A 203 14.14 -17.53 -11.86
CA TRP A 203 14.27 -16.38 -12.76
C TRP A 203 15.51 -16.57 -13.67
N ASN A 204 15.25 -17.13 -14.84
CA ASN A 204 16.30 -17.66 -15.71
C ASN A 204 17.26 -16.60 -16.29
N THR A 205 16.83 -15.35 -16.49
CA THR A 205 17.66 -14.30 -17.10
C THR A 205 18.75 -13.76 -16.19
N ARG A 206 18.58 -13.84 -14.87
CA ARG A 206 19.54 -13.32 -13.88
C ARG A 206 20.07 -14.37 -12.91
N GLY A 207 19.67 -15.61 -13.06
CA GLY A 207 20.09 -16.71 -12.18
C GLY A 207 19.61 -16.60 -10.73
N LEU A 208 18.60 -15.77 -10.45
CA LEU A 208 18.01 -15.61 -9.14
C LEU A 208 16.83 -16.58 -8.94
N ASN A 209 16.76 -17.20 -7.80
CA ASN A 209 15.56 -17.88 -7.34
C ASN A 209 14.64 -16.88 -6.67
N LEU A 210 13.37 -16.84 -7.04
CA LEU A 210 12.39 -16.01 -6.37
C LEU A 210 12.13 -16.54 -4.96
N ALA A 211 11.85 -15.64 -4.03
CA ALA A 211 11.58 -15.97 -2.64
C ALA A 211 10.19 -15.43 -2.24
N GLY A 212 9.21 -16.33 -2.16
CA GLY A 212 7.87 -16.00 -1.67
C GLY A 212 7.88 -15.67 -0.19
N ARG A 213 7.24 -14.58 0.19
CA ARG A 213 7.10 -14.14 1.60
C ARG A 213 5.67 -13.72 1.88
N THR A 214 5.13 -14.20 2.97
CA THR A 214 3.79 -13.84 3.47
C THR A 214 3.86 -12.67 4.45
N SER A 215 2.71 -12.09 4.79
CA SER A 215 2.64 -11.01 5.79
C SER A 215 3.14 -11.43 7.17
N ASP A 216 3.01 -12.69 7.55
CA ASP A 216 3.48 -13.19 8.84
C ASP A 216 5.01 -13.34 8.89
N GLU A 217 5.67 -13.45 7.73
CA GLU A 217 7.15 -13.51 7.60
C GLU A 217 7.78 -12.11 7.46
N MET A 218 6.96 -11.10 7.21
CA MET A 218 7.41 -9.71 7.06
C MET A 218 7.54 -9.02 8.41
N GLN A 219 8.71 -8.47 8.67
CA GLN A 219 8.96 -7.68 9.89
C GLN A 219 8.75 -6.18 9.70
N GLY A 220 8.55 -5.75 8.48
CA GLY A 220 8.44 -4.35 8.09
C GLY A 220 7.44 -4.12 6.97
N SER A 221 7.17 -2.85 6.67
CA SER A 221 6.35 -2.46 5.52
C SER A 221 7.00 -2.94 4.22
N ILE A 222 6.17 -3.47 3.31
CA ILE A 222 6.62 -3.93 1.99
C ILE A 222 7.13 -2.78 1.10
N TYR A 223 6.60 -1.57 1.27
CA TYR A 223 6.85 -0.46 0.34
C TYR A 223 8.28 0.06 0.35
N PRO A 224 8.95 0.25 1.50
CA PRO A 224 10.38 0.55 1.53
C PRO A 224 11.23 -0.55 0.88
N LEU A 225 10.85 -1.82 1.06
CA LEU A 225 11.56 -2.96 0.48
C LEU A 225 11.40 -3.03 -1.04
N MET A 226 10.19 -2.73 -1.55
CA MET A 226 9.98 -2.57 -3.00
C MET A 226 10.72 -1.35 -3.55
N ALA A 227 10.66 -0.21 -2.86
CA ALA A 227 11.35 1.01 -3.29
C ALA A 227 12.88 0.85 -3.33
N CYS A 228 13.46 0.03 -2.44
CA CYS A 228 14.89 -0.30 -2.45
C CYS A 228 15.25 -1.45 -3.39
N GLY A 229 14.25 -2.16 -3.94
CA GLY A 229 14.47 -3.29 -4.85
C GLY A 229 14.72 -4.63 -4.18
N ASP A 230 14.52 -4.76 -2.86
CA ASP A 230 14.61 -6.04 -2.13
C ASP A 230 13.46 -6.98 -2.51
N TYR A 231 12.29 -6.40 -2.82
CA TYR A 231 11.12 -7.08 -3.35
C TYR A 231 10.83 -6.62 -4.77
N ILE A 232 10.85 -7.57 -5.70
CA ILE A 232 10.68 -7.30 -7.12
C ILE A 232 9.22 -7.42 -7.58
N GLY A 233 8.33 -7.96 -6.73
CA GLY A 233 6.93 -8.09 -7.09
C GLY A 233 6.04 -8.64 -5.98
N SER A 234 4.78 -8.83 -6.34
CA SER A 234 3.77 -9.40 -5.45
C SER A 234 2.71 -10.21 -6.19
N LEU A 235 2.09 -11.17 -5.48
CA LEU A 235 0.86 -11.85 -5.84
C LEU A 235 -0.15 -11.66 -4.71
N ILE A 236 -1.25 -11.00 -4.99
CA ILE A 236 -2.24 -10.64 -3.98
C ILE A 236 -3.63 -11.07 -4.44
N HIS A 237 -4.37 -11.77 -3.56
CA HIS A 237 -5.75 -12.13 -3.84
C HIS A 237 -6.70 -11.03 -3.38
N SER A 238 -7.39 -10.44 -4.32
CA SER A 238 -8.35 -9.34 -4.10
C SER A 238 -7.76 -8.22 -3.23
N PRO A 239 -6.67 -7.57 -3.70
CA PRO A 239 -6.07 -6.47 -2.95
C PRO A 239 -7.07 -5.35 -2.70
N ASN A 240 -6.95 -4.66 -1.58
CA ASN A 240 -7.75 -3.47 -1.32
C ASN A 240 -7.18 -2.26 -2.09
N ILE A 241 -7.97 -1.19 -2.16
CA ILE A 241 -7.58 0.03 -2.89
C ILE A 241 -6.78 1.02 -2.04
N TYR A 242 -6.62 0.76 -0.75
CA TYR A 242 -6.05 1.74 0.19
C TYR A 242 -4.53 1.61 0.31
N ASP A 243 -4.01 0.37 0.17
CA ASP A 243 -2.59 0.04 0.32
C ASP A 243 -1.93 -0.45 -0.99
N PHE A 244 -2.55 -1.41 -1.68
CA PHE A 244 -1.97 -2.05 -2.88
C PHE A 244 -1.54 -1.06 -3.98
N PRO A 245 -2.24 0.06 -4.26
CA PRO A 245 -1.83 0.99 -5.31
C PRO A 245 -0.43 1.56 -5.17
N VAL A 246 0.16 1.57 -3.99
CA VAL A 246 1.56 1.98 -3.79
C VAL A 246 2.52 1.02 -4.51
N SER A 247 2.30 -0.30 -4.38
CA SER A 247 3.08 -1.32 -5.11
C SER A 247 2.94 -1.17 -6.61
N MET A 248 1.71 -0.99 -7.09
CA MET A 248 1.43 -0.74 -8.51
C MET A 248 2.11 0.55 -9.01
N HIS A 249 2.14 1.61 -8.20
CA HIS A 249 2.77 2.87 -8.54
C HIS A 249 4.29 2.72 -8.68
N ILE A 250 4.93 2.06 -7.72
CA ILE A 250 6.38 1.76 -7.78
C ILE A 250 6.70 0.97 -9.04
N ALA A 251 5.96 -0.11 -9.32
CA ALA A 251 6.18 -0.95 -10.49
C ALA A 251 6.08 -0.14 -11.79
N ARG A 252 5.03 0.67 -11.94
CA ARG A 252 4.80 1.49 -13.15
C ARG A 252 5.86 2.54 -13.36
N VAL A 253 6.31 3.23 -12.32
CA VAL A 253 7.39 4.23 -12.43
C VAL A 253 8.69 3.59 -12.90
N ARG A 254 8.94 2.31 -12.57
CA ARG A 254 10.12 1.56 -13.01
C ARG A 254 9.94 0.81 -14.33
N GLY A 255 8.80 0.97 -14.99
CA GLY A 255 8.55 0.39 -16.32
C GLY A 255 7.89 -0.99 -16.33
N GLY A 256 7.49 -1.50 -15.16
CA GLY A 256 6.64 -2.67 -15.02
C GLY A 256 5.16 -2.33 -14.93
N ASP A 257 4.36 -3.25 -14.39
CA ASP A 257 2.90 -3.03 -14.20
C ASP A 257 2.32 -3.94 -13.10
N ALA A 258 1.03 -3.74 -12.86
CA ALA A 258 0.16 -4.64 -12.14
C ALA A 258 -0.94 -5.13 -13.08
N VAL A 259 -1.17 -6.44 -13.14
CA VAL A 259 -2.17 -7.05 -14.03
C VAL A 259 -3.05 -8.05 -13.29
N TRP A 260 -4.28 -8.22 -13.74
CA TRP A 260 -5.09 -9.35 -13.31
C TRP A 260 -4.54 -10.64 -13.91
N VAL A 261 -4.22 -11.61 -13.06
CA VAL A 261 -3.59 -12.88 -13.47
C VAL A 261 -4.35 -13.59 -14.60
N HIS A 262 -5.69 -13.62 -14.52
CA HIS A 262 -6.51 -14.40 -15.43
C HIS A 262 -6.78 -13.73 -16.79
N SER A 263 -6.96 -12.40 -16.80
CA SER A 263 -7.20 -11.65 -18.05
C SER A 263 -5.93 -11.07 -18.67
N ARG A 264 -4.87 -10.91 -17.88
CA ARG A 264 -3.64 -10.20 -18.26
C ARG A 264 -3.85 -8.70 -18.55
N GLU A 265 -5.02 -8.17 -18.25
CA GLU A 265 -5.31 -6.75 -18.40
C GLU A 265 -4.65 -5.94 -17.28
N PRO A 266 -4.14 -4.73 -17.59
CA PRO A 266 -3.63 -3.82 -16.58
C PRO A 266 -4.68 -3.49 -15.52
N VAL A 267 -4.29 -3.48 -14.26
CA VAL A 267 -5.18 -3.14 -13.13
C VAL A 267 -5.58 -1.67 -13.19
N HIS A 268 -6.85 -1.41 -12.96
CA HIS A 268 -7.46 -0.08 -12.93
C HIS A 268 -8.60 -0.02 -11.91
N TYR A 269 -9.03 1.18 -11.51
CA TYR A 269 -10.03 1.40 -10.46
C TYR A 269 -11.50 1.33 -10.94
N ARG A 270 -11.75 1.04 -12.23
CA ARG A 270 -13.12 0.95 -12.80
C ARG A 270 -13.84 -0.35 -12.46
N SER A 271 -13.12 -1.39 -12.04
CA SER A 271 -13.68 -2.73 -11.77
C SER A 271 -13.54 -3.09 -10.29
N LEU A 272 -13.88 -2.16 -9.41
CA LEU A 272 -13.87 -2.41 -7.97
C LEU A 272 -15.15 -3.10 -7.52
N TRP A 273 -15.07 -3.83 -6.43
CA TRP A 273 -16.21 -4.38 -5.73
C TRP A 273 -16.12 -4.10 -4.23
N LEU A 274 -17.28 -3.91 -3.60
CA LEU A 274 -17.37 -3.79 -2.15
C LEU A 274 -17.36 -5.20 -1.55
N ASP A 275 -16.33 -5.49 -0.77
CA ASP A 275 -16.26 -6.69 0.07
C ASP A 275 -17.09 -6.44 1.34
N ASP A 276 -18.36 -6.81 1.32
CA ASP A 276 -19.30 -6.58 2.44
C ASP A 276 -18.85 -7.24 3.74
N ARG A 277 -18.07 -8.35 3.67
CA ARG A 277 -17.54 -9.03 4.85
C ARG A 277 -16.46 -8.21 5.56
N ALA A 278 -15.70 -7.47 4.78
CA ALA A 278 -14.58 -6.64 5.27
C ALA A 278 -14.94 -5.15 5.36
N GLY A 279 -16.02 -4.72 4.70
CA GLY A 279 -16.37 -3.31 4.54
C GLY A 279 -15.35 -2.53 3.70
N MET A 280 -14.69 -3.19 2.73
CA MET A 280 -13.58 -2.63 1.98
C MET A 280 -13.82 -2.66 0.47
N LEU A 281 -13.36 -1.62 -0.24
CA LEU A 281 -13.26 -1.65 -1.69
C LEU A 281 -12.02 -2.44 -2.14
N ARG A 282 -12.22 -3.36 -3.08
CA ARG A 282 -11.18 -4.27 -3.57
C ARG A 282 -11.14 -4.38 -5.08
N TYR A 283 -9.96 -4.71 -5.59
CA TYR A 283 -9.81 -5.23 -6.95
C TYR A 283 -10.27 -6.70 -6.98
N PRO A 284 -11.02 -7.15 -8.01
CA PRO A 284 -11.47 -8.54 -8.09
C PRO A 284 -10.32 -9.49 -8.45
N GLY A 285 -10.40 -10.74 -7.98
CA GLY A 285 -9.52 -11.82 -8.38
C GLY A 285 -8.08 -11.70 -7.88
N ILE A 286 -7.16 -12.32 -8.59
CA ILE A 286 -5.73 -12.33 -8.26
C ILE A 286 -5.01 -11.28 -9.10
N VAL A 287 -4.21 -10.46 -8.43
CA VAL A 287 -3.37 -9.44 -9.05
C VAL A 287 -1.90 -9.83 -8.89
N ALA A 288 -1.17 -9.82 -9.99
CA ALA A 288 0.29 -9.88 -10.04
C ALA A 288 0.83 -8.46 -10.28
N CYS A 289 1.89 -8.09 -9.57
CA CYS A 289 2.57 -6.82 -9.74
C CYS A 289 4.08 -7.07 -9.76
N SER A 290 4.79 -6.44 -10.70
CA SER A 290 6.26 -6.47 -10.74
C SER A 290 6.80 -5.29 -11.53
N GLU A 291 7.98 -4.79 -11.15
CA GLU A 291 8.78 -3.85 -11.94
C GLU A 291 9.49 -4.53 -13.12
N ASP A 292 9.58 -5.86 -13.11
CA ASP A 292 10.22 -6.67 -14.17
C ASP A 292 9.15 -7.46 -14.95
N PRO A 293 9.01 -7.23 -16.27
CA PRO A 293 8.01 -7.93 -17.11
C PRO A 293 8.17 -9.45 -17.14
N GLU A 294 9.39 -9.99 -17.04
CA GLU A 294 9.62 -11.44 -17.04
C GLU A 294 9.13 -12.06 -15.72
N VAL A 295 9.41 -11.40 -14.60
CA VAL A 295 8.88 -11.82 -13.30
C VAL A 295 7.35 -11.73 -13.31
N LEU A 296 6.78 -10.66 -13.86
CA LEU A 296 5.33 -10.52 -14.00
C LEU A 296 4.72 -11.70 -14.78
N ASP A 297 5.33 -12.08 -15.89
CA ASP A 297 4.89 -13.22 -16.69
C ASP A 297 5.00 -14.56 -15.94
N LEU A 298 6.08 -14.77 -15.19
CA LEU A 298 6.27 -15.96 -14.35
C LEU A 298 5.18 -16.06 -13.28
N LEU A 299 4.93 -14.96 -12.56
CA LEU A 299 3.91 -14.91 -11.51
C LEU A 299 2.50 -15.18 -12.05
N CYS A 300 2.16 -14.58 -13.18
CA CYS A 300 0.89 -14.87 -13.83
C CYS A 300 0.79 -16.30 -14.38
N GLY A 301 1.88 -16.87 -14.86
CA GLY A 301 1.93 -18.27 -15.29
C GLY A 301 1.68 -19.22 -14.13
N LEU A 302 2.33 -18.98 -12.99
CA LEU A 302 2.16 -19.75 -11.76
C LEU A 302 0.71 -19.70 -11.25
N ALA A 303 0.14 -18.51 -11.18
CA ALA A 303 -1.17 -18.32 -10.54
C ALA A 303 -2.36 -18.52 -11.49
N ARG A 304 -2.13 -18.94 -12.74
CA ARG A 304 -3.18 -19.10 -13.77
C ARG A 304 -4.32 -20.01 -13.32
N ASP A 305 -3.99 -21.12 -12.67
CA ASP A 305 -4.96 -22.13 -12.25
C ASP A 305 -5.42 -21.94 -10.79
N TRP A 306 -5.02 -20.84 -10.14
CA TRP A 306 -5.50 -20.53 -8.81
C TRP A 306 -6.91 -19.92 -8.88
N SER A 307 -7.76 -20.26 -7.90
CA SER A 307 -9.14 -19.74 -7.87
C SER A 307 -9.14 -18.20 -7.78
N PRO A 308 -9.89 -17.50 -8.65
CA PRO A 308 -10.10 -16.05 -8.54
C PRO A 308 -11.14 -15.69 -7.46
N VAL A 309 -11.80 -16.68 -6.87
CA VAL A 309 -12.83 -16.45 -5.84
C VAL A 309 -12.16 -16.33 -4.48
N ARG A 310 -12.36 -15.18 -3.81
CA ARG A 310 -11.71 -14.88 -2.53
C ARG A 310 -12.23 -15.76 -1.39
N TYR A 311 -13.53 -15.97 -1.33
CA TYR A 311 -14.20 -16.74 -0.29
C TYR A 311 -14.77 -18.03 -0.91
N ASP A 312 -14.25 -19.17 -0.49
CA ASP A 312 -14.92 -20.44 -0.74
C ASP A 312 -16.23 -20.40 0.04
N GLY A 313 -17.37 -20.58 -0.64
CA GLY A 313 -18.72 -20.38 -0.14
C GLY A 313 -19.13 -21.29 1.02
#